data_7b1504e73bfef380b34bab2afada7808
#
_entry.id   7b1504e73bfef380b34bab2afada7808
#
_cell.length_a   1.000
_cell.length_b   1.000
_cell.length_c   1.000
_cell.angle_alpha   90.00
_cell.angle_beta   90.00
_cell.angle_gamma   90.00
#
_symmetry.space_group_name_H-M   'P 1'
#
loop_
_entity.id
_entity.type
_entity.pdbx_description
1 polymer ?
#
loop_
_entity_poly.entity_id
_entity_poly.type
_entity_poly.pdbx_seq_one_letter_code
_entity_poly.pdbx_strand_id
1 'polypeptide(L)'
;MTMTTNIHEQRILILDFGSQYTQLIARRIREIGVYCELWSWDVDEADIREFAPNGIILSGGPESVTEAGSPRAPQYVFEAGVPVFGVCYGMQTMAEQLGGKVAGSNEREFGYAQVKIVEPTHFLEGIQDATAEDGTPLMDVWMSHGDKVVEIPSDFIKVAETETCPFAAMANEEKRFYGVQFHPEVTHTRQGMKLIENFVMNICGCEKLWTSANIIEDAVARIKEQVGDDEVILGLSGGVDSSVVAMLIHRAIGDKLTCVFVDNGLLRLNEGQQVMDMFGDKFGLNIVHVQAEDRFLSALAGIDEPEAKRKKIGHVFVDVFDEESKKLKNAKWLAQGTIYPDVIESAASKTGKAHVIKSHHNVGGLPDDMEMGLVEPLKELFKDEVRKIGLELGLPYNMLYRHPFPGPGLGVRVLGEVKKEYCDLLRRADAIFIEELHKADLYNKVSQAFTVFLPVRSVGVMGDGRKYDWVVSLRAVETIDFMTAHWAHLPYDFLGKVSNRIINEVDGISRVVYDISGKPPATIEWE
;
A
#
# COMPACT_ATOMS: atom_id res chain seq x y z
N MET A 1 22.50 9.57 28.04
CA MET A 1 22.03 9.83 26.67
C MET A 1 22.20 8.52 25.92
N THR A 2 21.14 7.76 25.75
CA THR A 2 21.11 6.63 24.81
C THR A 2 21.24 7.24 23.42
N MET A 3 22.31 6.92 22.71
CA MET A 3 22.42 7.28 21.29
C MET A 3 21.24 6.62 20.58
N THR A 4 20.34 7.41 20.03
CA THR A 4 19.29 6.90 19.14
C THR A 4 19.98 6.35 17.91
N THR A 5 19.74 5.08 17.62
CA THR A 5 20.27 4.43 16.41
C THR A 5 19.74 5.18 15.19
N ASN A 6 20.62 5.66 14.33
CA ASN A 6 20.20 6.30 13.08
C ASN A 6 19.73 5.22 12.10
N ILE A 7 18.42 5.06 11.98
CA ILE A 7 17.80 4.04 11.12
C ILE A 7 17.99 4.29 9.62
N HIS A 8 18.43 5.50 9.25
CA HIS A 8 18.73 5.91 7.87
C HIS A 8 20.23 5.85 7.55
N GLU A 9 21.08 5.43 8.48
CA GLU A 9 22.54 5.41 8.29
C GLU A 9 22.94 4.47 7.17
N GLN A 10 22.25 3.33 7.08
CA GLN A 10 22.48 2.34 6.03
C GLN A 10 21.24 2.28 5.13
N ARG A 11 21.46 2.58 3.85
CA ARG A 11 20.36 2.83 2.92
C ARG A 11 20.66 2.36 1.50
N ILE A 12 19.63 1.85 0.85
CA ILE A 12 19.66 1.42 -0.54
C ILE A 12 18.88 2.42 -1.39
N LEU A 13 19.46 2.85 -2.49
CA LEU A 13 18.78 3.65 -3.50
C LEU A 13 18.22 2.74 -4.59
N ILE A 14 16.95 2.91 -4.93
CA ILE A 14 16.30 2.21 -6.05
C ILE A 14 16.00 3.25 -7.13
N LEU A 15 16.52 3.07 -8.33
CA LEU A 15 16.18 3.88 -9.49
C LEU A 15 15.04 3.19 -10.27
N ASP A 16 13.92 3.90 -10.39
CA ASP A 16 12.70 3.42 -11.02
C ASP A 16 12.69 3.71 -12.52
N PHE A 17 12.73 2.67 -13.33
CA PHE A 17 12.60 2.73 -14.78
C PHE A 17 11.16 2.51 -15.28
N GLY A 18 10.17 2.58 -14.38
CA GLY A 18 8.75 2.50 -14.71
C GLY A 18 8.12 1.12 -14.62
N SER A 19 8.78 0.15 -13.97
CA SER A 19 8.20 -1.16 -13.73
C SER A 19 7.05 -1.11 -12.72
N GLN A 20 5.97 -1.82 -13.01
CA GLN A 20 4.90 -2.05 -12.03
C GLN A 20 5.38 -2.80 -10.77
N TYR A 21 6.55 -3.43 -10.80
CA TYR A 21 7.11 -4.20 -9.70
C TYR A 21 8.13 -3.42 -8.86
N THR A 22 8.48 -2.18 -9.22
CA THR A 22 9.53 -1.41 -8.52
C THR A 22 9.25 -1.25 -7.03
N GLN A 23 8.00 -0.98 -6.64
CA GLN A 23 7.62 -0.89 -5.23
C GLN A 23 7.79 -2.21 -4.48
N LEU A 24 7.71 -3.36 -5.16
CA LEU A 24 7.97 -4.65 -4.54
C LEU A 24 9.45 -4.81 -4.14
N ILE A 25 10.38 -4.29 -4.97
CA ILE A 25 11.81 -4.27 -4.60
C ILE A 25 12.00 -3.51 -3.28
N ALA A 26 11.43 -2.30 -3.18
CA ALA A 26 11.51 -1.50 -1.96
C ALA A 26 10.93 -2.25 -0.75
N ARG A 27 9.76 -2.88 -0.90
CA ARG A 27 9.13 -3.67 0.17
C ARG A 27 10.00 -4.84 0.61
N ARG A 28 10.66 -5.56 -0.32
CA ARG A 28 11.57 -6.66 0.02
C ARG A 28 12.77 -6.19 0.84
N ILE A 29 13.36 -5.06 0.49
CA ILE A 29 14.48 -4.47 1.25
C ILE A 29 14.03 -4.06 2.66
N ARG A 30 12.84 -3.45 2.79
CA ARG A 30 12.24 -3.09 4.06
C ARG A 30 11.90 -4.32 4.92
N GLU A 31 11.42 -5.40 4.31
CA GLU A 31 11.19 -6.68 4.98
C GLU A 31 12.48 -7.31 5.53
N ILE A 32 13.61 -7.11 4.86
CA ILE A 32 14.95 -7.51 5.35
C ILE A 32 15.36 -6.67 6.57
N GLY A 33 14.85 -5.48 6.71
CA GLY A 33 15.14 -4.56 7.82
C GLY A 33 16.14 -3.46 7.46
N VAL A 34 16.20 -3.05 6.21
CA VAL A 34 17.08 -1.97 5.72
C VAL A 34 16.25 -0.85 5.09
N TYR A 35 16.64 0.39 5.36
CA TYR A 35 16.02 1.56 4.75
C TYR A 35 16.31 1.64 3.26
N CYS A 36 15.34 2.07 2.46
CA CYS A 36 15.54 2.35 1.04
C CYS A 36 14.64 3.48 0.56
N GLU A 37 15.05 4.16 -0.49
CA GLU A 37 14.24 5.13 -1.21
C GLU A 37 14.13 4.77 -2.69
N LEU A 38 13.03 5.19 -3.30
CA LEU A 38 12.68 4.94 -4.68
C LEU A 38 12.63 6.28 -5.40
N TRP A 39 13.59 6.50 -6.32
CA TRP A 39 13.74 7.73 -7.08
C TRP A 39 13.61 7.47 -8.59
N SER A 40 13.27 8.50 -9.34
CA SER A 40 13.23 8.41 -10.81
C SER A 40 14.63 8.14 -11.37
N TRP A 41 14.69 7.38 -12.48
CA TRP A 41 15.93 7.04 -13.18
C TRP A 41 16.73 8.27 -13.65
N ASP A 42 16.08 9.44 -13.85
CA ASP A 42 16.67 10.69 -14.32
C ASP A 42 17.09 11.64 -13.19
N VAL A 43 17.27 11.11 -12.00
CA VAL A 43 17.73 11.87 -10.82
C VAL A 43 19.12 12.49 -11.06
N ASP A 44 19.33 13.66 -10.48
CA ASP A 44 20.62 14.35 -10.57
C ASP A 44 21.72 13.63 -9.77
N GLU A 45 22.93 13.62 -10.32
CA GLU A 45 24.12 13.04 -9.65
C GLU A 45 24.37 13.64 -8.26
N ALA A 46 24.12 14.94 -8.10
CA ALA A 46 24.33 15.64 -6.83
C ALA A 46 23.45 15.06 -5.72
N ASP A 47 22.21 14.71 -6.04
CA ASP A 47 21.27 14.12 -5.08
C ASP A 47 21.72 12.71 -4.68
N ILE A 48 22.22 11.90 -5.62
CA ILE A 48 22.77 10.55 -5.31
C ILE A 48 23.99 10.68 -4.39
N ARG A 49 24.85 11.67 -4.65
CA ARG A 49 26.04 11.93 -3.80
C ARG A 49 25.67 12.34 -2.39
N GLU A 50 24.67 13.21 -2.24
CA GLU A 50 24.17 13.65 -0.94
C GLU A 50 23.48 12.50 -0.20
N PHE A 51 22.69 11.70 -0.90
CA PHE A 51 22.05 10.52 -0.31
C PHE A 51 23.06 9.47 0.17
N ALA A 52 24.23 9.37 -0.45
CA ALA A 52 25.31 8.46 -0.09
C ALA A 52 24.83 7.01 0.18
N PRO A 53 24.27 6.30 -0.82
CA PRO A 53 23.71 4.95 -0.63
C PRO A 53 24.82 3.92 -0.38
N ASN A 54 24.51 2.87 0.40
CA ASN A 54 25.36 1.70 0.57
C ASN A 54 25.34 0.76 -0.65
N GLY A 55 24.29 0.85 -1.46
CA GLY A 55 24.11 0.13 -2.71
C GLY A 55 22.99 0.75 -3.55
N ILE A 56 23.03 0.48 -4.85
CA ILE A 56 22.05 1.00 -5.80
C ILE A 56 21.39 -0.17 -6.54
N ILE A 57 20.06 -0.14 -6.67
CA ILE A 57 19.30 -1.11 -7.45
C ILE A 57 18.65 -0.40 -8.64
N LEU A 58 18.85 -0.94 -9.83
CA LEU A 58 18.21 -0.50 -11.07
C LEU A 58 17.00 -1.41 -11.31
N SER A 59 15.81 -0.85 -11.29
CA SER A 59 14.56 -1.64 -11.43
C SER A 59 14.34 -2.14 -12.85
N GLY A 60 13.32 -2.95 -13.04
CA GLY A 60 12.75 -3.23 -14.36
C GLY A 60 12.11 -2.00 -14.99
N GLY A 61 11.72 -2.10 -16.26
CA GLY A 61 11.03 -1.04 -17.01
C GLY A 61 10.28 -1.60 -18.21
N PRO A 62 9.28 -0.89 -18.73
CA PRO A 62 8.50 -1.31 -19.90
C PRO A 62 9.17 -0.99 -21.24
N GLU A 63 10.19 -0.13 -21.22
CA GLU A 63 10.86 0.36 -22.42
C GLU A 63 11.90 -0.65 -22.95
N SER A 64 12.33 -0.47 -24.20
CA SER A 64 13.46 -1.20 -24.78
C SER A 64 14.73 -0.36 -24.71
N VAL A 65 15.83 -0.93 -24.20
CA VAL A 65 17.12 -0.22 -24.19
C VAL A 65 17.71 -0.02 -25.58
N THR A 66 17.20 -0.72 -26.60
CA THR A 66 17.65 -0.59 -28.00
C THR A 66 17.01 0.60 -28.70
N GLU A 67 15.97 1.20 -28.13
CA GLU A 67 15.31 2.37 -28.70
C GLU A 67 16.05 3.67 -28.37
N ALA A 68 16.06 4.60 -29.35
CA ALA A 68 16.69 5.88 -29.16
C ALA A 68 15.92 6.72 -28.12
N GLY A 69 16.64 7.24 -27.11
CA GLY A 69 16.05 8.04 -26.02
C GLY A 69 15.46 7.22 -24.88
N SER A 70 15.66 5.91 -24.88
CA SER A 70 15.23 5.06 -23.76
C SER A 70 15.94 5.46 -22.44
N PRO A 71 15.29 5.25 -21.29
CA PRO A 71 15.83 5.59 -19.97
C PRO A 71 17.21 4.97 -19.72
N ARG A 72 18.11 5.76 -19.15
CA ARG A 72 19.47 5.34 -18.76
C ARG A 72 19.76 5.74 -17.33
N ALA A 73 20.49 4.91 -16.61
CA ALA A 73 21.00 5.31 -15.29
C ALA A 73 21.99 6.46 -15.43
N PRO A 74 22.04 7.43 -14.47
CA PRO A 74 23.11 8.41 -14.42
C PRO A 74 24.47 7.70 -14.42
N GLN A 75 25.43 8.21 -15.19
CA GLN A 75 26.76 7.59 -15.32
C GLN A 75 27.46 7.42 -13.96
N TYR A 76 27.22 8.36 -13.06
CA TYR A 76 27.74 8.33 -11.69
C TYR A 76 27.36 7.06 -10.91
N VAL A 77 26.23 6.42 -11.21
CA VAL A 77 25.82 5.14 -10.57
C VAL A 77 26.93 4.08 -10.67
N PHE A 78 27.62 4.03 -11.82
CA PHE A 78 28.69 3.06 -12.05
C PHE A 78 30.08 3.56 -11.59
N GLU A 79 30.17 4.81 -11.15
CA GLU A 79 31.40 5.47 -10.68
C GLU A 79 31.38 5.72 -9.15
N ALA A 80 30.23 5.55 -8.51
CA ALA A 80 30.02 5.84 -7.08
C ALA A 80 30.82 4.93 -6.13
N GLY A 81 31.39 3.82 -6.64
CA GLY A 81 32.16 2.87 -5.82
C GLY A 81 31.34 2.00 -4.88
N VAL A 82 30.01 2.01 -5.02
CA VAL A 82 29.08 1.18 -4.26
C VAL A 82 28.57 0.00 -5.11
N PRO A 83 28.10 -1.10 -4.47
CA PRO A 83 27.48 -2.20 -5.20
C PRO A 83 26.28 -1.75 -6.03
N VAL A 84 26.13 -2.33 -7.24
CA VAL A 84 24.99 -2.06 -8.12
C VAL A 84 24.33 -3.36 -8.53
N PHE A 85 23.00 -3.41 -8.45
CA PHE A 85 22.19 -4.55 -8.85
C PHE A 85 21.13 -4.13 -9.86
N GLY A 86 21.17 -4.72 -11.07
CA GLY A 86 20.20 -4.49 -12.15
C GLY A 86 19.20 -5.64 -12.27
N VAL A 87 17.91 -5.30 -12.28
CA VAL A 87 16.79 -6.25 -12.46
C VAL A 87 16.15 -6.01 -13.82
N CYS A 88 16.08 -7.03 -14.67
CA CYS A 88 15.46 -7.01 -15.99
C CYS A 88 15.97 -5.84 -16.85
N TYR A 89 15.19 -4.78 -17.06
CA TYR A 89 15.64 -3.55 -17.74
C TYR A 89 16.89 -2.95 -17.09
N GLY A 90 16.97 -2.97 -15.76
CA GLY A 90 18.15 -2.48 -15.03
C GLY A 90 19.44 -3.25 -15.35
N MET A 91 19.35 -4.57 -15.55
CA MET A 91 20.46 -5.37 -16.06
C MET A 91 20.82 -4.99 -17.50
N GLN A 92 19.82 -4.80 -18.36
CA GLN A 92 20.03 -4.46 -19.76
C GLN A 92 20.68 -3.10 -19.93
N THR A 93 20.20 -2.06 -19.20
CA THR A 93 20.81 -0.73 -19.25
C THR A 93 22.23 -0.73 -18.68
N MET A 94 22.50 -1.51 -17.62
CA MET A 94 23.86 -1.71 -17.09
C MET A 94 24.76 -2.34 -18.15
N ALA A 95 24.32 -3.42 -18.81
CA ALA A 95 25.11 -4.09 -19.84
C ALA A 95 25.45 -3.13 -20.99
N GLU A 96 24.46 -2.41 -21.52
CA GLU A 96 24.65 -1.47 -22.64
C GLU A 96 25.56 -0.30 -22.27
N GLN A 97 25.39 0.30 -21.10
CA GLN A 97 26.20 1.44 -20.66
C GLN A 97 27.66 1.05 -20.33
N LEU A 98 27.93 -0.21 -20.00
CA LEU A 98 29.26 -0.70 -19.69
C LEU A 98 29.95 -1.42 -20.88
N GLY A 99 29.37 -1.36 -22.08
CA GLY A 99 30.00 -1.85 -23.31
C GLY A 99 29.60 -3.27 -23.73
N GLY A 100 28.55 -3.82 -23.14
CA GLY A 100 27.87 -5.02 -23.63
C GLY A 100 26.89 -4.70 -24.75
N LYS A 101 26.02 -5.65 -25.11
CA LYS A 101 24.97 -5.48 -26.11
C LYS A 101 23.66 -6.13 -25.70
N VAL A 102 22.57 -5.43 -25.98
CA VAL A 102 21.20 -5.91 -25.83
C VAL A 102 20.56 -6.04 -27.22
N ALA A 103 19.80 -7.07 -27.44
CA ALA A 103 19.05 -7.26 -28.67
C ALA A 103 17.59 -7.58 -28.38
N GLY A 104 16.72 -7.06 -29.23
CA GLY A 104 15.32 -7.49 -29.25
C GLY A 104 15.21 -8.96 -29.62
N SER A 105 14.38 -9.71 -28.91
CA SER A 105 14.16 -11.11 -29.17
C SER A 105 12.80 -11.33 -29.83
N ASN A 106 12.78 -12.17 -30.89
CA ASN A 106 11.53 -12.68 -31.45
C ASN A 106 10.88 -13.72 -30.51
N GLU A 107 11.64 -14.26 -29.57
CA GLU A 107 11.20 -15.18 -28.53
C GLU A 107 11.09 -14.40 -27.21
N ARG A 108 9.86 -14.08 -26.82
CA ARG A 108 9.56 -13.42 -25.55
C ARG A 108 9.46 -14.45 -24.45
N GLU A 109 10.04 -14.16 -23.30
CA GLU A 109 9.93 -15.02 -22.11
C GLU A 109 9.03 -14.36 -21.07
N PHE A 110 7.85 -14.96 -20.86
CA PHE A 110 6.91 -14.54 -19.84
C PHE A 110 6.46 -15.72 -18.99
N GLY A 111 6.55 -15.58 -17.68
CA GLY A 111 6.10 -16.59 -16.74
C GLY A 111 7.24 -17.38 -16.10
N TYR A 112 6.91 -18.58 -15.64
CA TYR A 112 7.85 -19.46 -14.97
C TYR A 112 8.96 -19.92 -15.92
N ALA A 113 10.19 -19.84 -15.41
CA ALA A 113 11.37 -20.41 -16.05
C ALA A 113 12.31 -21.01 -14.99
N GLN A 114 13.16 -21.93 -15.43
CA GLN A 114 14.21 -22.50 -14.60
C GLN A 114 15.56 -22.09 -15.17
N VAL A 115 16.37 -21.38 -14.39
CA VAL A 115 17.71 -20.97 -14.79
C VAL A 115 18.76 -21.92 -14.24
N LYS A 116 19.79 -22.23 -15.05
CA LYS A 116 21.00 -22.97 -14.66
C LYS A 116 22.01 -21.98 -14.09
N ILE A 117 22.50 -22.24 -12.88
CA ILE A 117 23.61 -21.49 -12.29
C ILE A 117 24.91 -22.11 -12.78
N VAL A 118 25.64 -21.38 -13.63
CA VAL A 118 26.85 -21.89 -14.28
C VAL A 118 28.14 -21.45 -13.60
N GLU A 119 28.09 -20.32 -12.86
CA GLU A 119 29.23 -19.83 -12.10
C GLU A 119 28.78 -19.43 -10.68
N PRO A 120 29.41 -19.95 -9.61
CA PRO A 120 29.10 -19.57 -8.26
C PRO A 120 29.56 -18.14 -7.98
N THR A 121 28.72 -17.36 -7.30
CA THR A 121 29.02 -15.98 -6.88
C THR A 121 28.50 -15.74 -5.47
N HIS A 122 29.03 -14.72 -4.79
CA HIS A 122 28.50 -14.31 -3.48
C HIS A 122 27.02 -13.90 -3.57
N PHE A 123 26.60 -13.39 -4.73
CA PHE A 123 25.22 -12.97 -4.99
C PHE A 123 24.22 -14.14 -4.98
N LEU A 124 24.63 -15.31 -5.49
CA LEU A 124 23.80 -16.52 -5.53
C LEU A 124 24.15 -17.54 -4.42
N GLU A 125 24.89 -17.14 -3.40
CA GLU A 125 25.27 -18.05 -2.32
C GLU A 125 24.05 -18.62 -1.60
N GLY A 126 24.02 -19.96 -1.51
CA GLY A 126 22.95 -20.69 -0.85
C GLY A 126 21.61 -20.70 -1.57
N ILE A 127 21.60 -20.37 -2.89
CA ILE A 127 20.39 -20.36 -3.71
C ILE A 127 20.39 -21.58 -4.64
N GLN A 128 19.40 -22.45 -4.44
CA GLN A 128 19.16 -23.63 -5.26
C GLN A 128 17.76 -24.19 -4.98
N ASP A 129 16.91 -24.30 -6.00
CA ASP A 129 15.58 -24.91 -5.89
C ASP A 129 15.60 -26.39 -6.33
N ALA A 130 16.44 -26.73 -7.27
CA ALA A 130 16.60 -28.08 -7.82
C ALA A 130 18.05 -28.33 -8.30
N THR A 131 18.30 -29.53 -8.76
CA THR A 131 19.59 -29.93 -9.37
C THR A 131 19.30 -30.60 -10.70
N ALA A 132 20.00 -30.19 -11.75
CA ALA A 132 19.93 -30.84 -13.06
C ALA A 132 20.58 -32.25 -13.04
N GLU A 133 20.35 -33.03 -14.07
CA GLU A 133 20.93 -34.39 -14.19
C GLU A 133 22.47 -34.40 -14.17
N ASP A 134 23.09 -33.33 -14.64
CA ASP A 134 24.54 -33.15 -14.67
C ASP A 134 25.12 -32.59 -13.34
N GLY A 135 24.26 -32.38 -12.34
CA GLY A 135 24.64 -31.83 -11.03
C GLY A 135 24.60 -30.29 -10.95
N THR A 136 24.23 -29.59 -12.03
CA THR A 136 24.16 -28.12 -12.05
C THR A 136 23.02 -27.63 -11.16
N PRO A 137 23.24 -26.60 -10.29
CA PRO A 137 22.18 -25.97 -9.51
C PRO A 137 21.18 -25.25 -10.39
N LEU A 138 19.90 -25.39 -10.06
CA LEU A 138 18.77 -24.78 -10.77
C LEU A 138 18.00 -23.86 -9.80
N MET A 139 17.52 -22.74 -10.34
CA MET A 139 16.67 -21.78 -9.63
C MET A 139 15.36 -21.55 -10.40
N ASP A 140 14.24 -21.63 -9.70
CA ASP A 140 12.91 -21.33 -10.22
C ASP A 140 12.66 -19.82 -10.18
N VAL A 141 12.41 -19.21 -11.35
CA VAL A 141 12.30 -17.76 -11.50
C VAL A 141 11.08 -17.36 -12.31
N TRP A 142 10.75 -16.08 -12.24
CA TRP A 142 9.73 -15.45 -13.06
C TRP A 142 10.36 -14.51 -14.09
N MET A 143 10.18 -14.81 -15.36
CA MET A 143 10.61 -14.02 -16.49
C MET A 143 9.51 -13.08 -16.96
N SER A 144 9.89 -11.88 -17.41
CA SER A 144 8.96 -10.92 -18.01
C SER A 144 9.75 -9.96 -18.92
N HIS A 145 10.25 -10.46 -20.06
CA HIS A 145 11.06 -9.63 -20.96
C HIS A 145 10.89 -10.00 -22.44
N GLY A 146 11.08 -8.98 -23.30
CA GLY A 146 11.17 -9.14 -24.75
C GLY A 146 12.61 -8.98 -25.26
N ASP A 147 13.41 -8.12 -24.61
CA ASP A 147 14.82 -7.90 -24.93
C ASP A 147 15.70 -8.73 -24.01
N LYS A 148 16.90 -9.06 -24.47
CA LYS A 148 17.88 -9.81 -23.68
C LYS A 148 19.31 -9.34 -23.95
N VAL A 149 20.17 -9.48 -22.95
CA VAL A 149 21.61 -9.28 -23.11
C VAL A 149 22.15 -10.40 -23.99
N VAL A 150 22.84 -10.04 -25.07
CA VAL A 150 23.47 -10.98 -26.03
C VAL A 150 24.99 -10.97 -25.97
N GLU A 151 25.56 -9.88 -25.39
CA GLU A 151 26.99 -9.76 -25.11
C GLU A 151 27.15 -9.00 -23.79
N ILE A 152 27.79 -9.64 -22.80
CA ILE A 152 28.09 -8.98 -21.52
C ILE A 152 29.32 -8.08 -21.64
N PRO A 153 29.47 -7.04 -20.79
CA PRO A 153 30.71 -6.25 -20.75
C PRO A 153 31.93 -7.15 -20.51
N SER A 154 33.09 -6.76 -21.06
CA SER A 154 34.30 -7.59 -21.12
C SER A 154 34.87 -8.00 -19.75
N ASP A 155 34.54 -7.27 -18.70
CA ASP A 155 34.95 -7.51 -17.31
C ASP A 155 33.88 -8.19 -16.46
N PHE A 156 32.79 -8.66 -17.09
CA PHE A 156 31.74 -9.44 -16.44
C PHE A 156 31.86 -10.92 -16.75
N ILE A 157 31.33 -11.75 -15.86
CA ILE A 157 31.18 -13.19 -16.04
C ILE A 157 29.71 -13.56 -16.21
N LYS A 158 29.46 -14.62 -16.95
CA LYS A 158 28.15 -15.26 -17.05
C LYS A 158 27.89 -16.08 -15.78
N VAL A 159 26.79 -15.79 -15.09
CA VAL A 159 26.44 -16.42 -13.80
C VAL A 159 25.34 -17.46 -13.97
N ALA A 160 24.33 -17.16 -14.78
CA ALA A 160 23.23 -18.08 -15.03
C ALA A 160 22.70 -17.96 -16.47
N GLU A 161 22.06 -19.03 -16.95
CA GLU A 161 21.49 -19.11 -18.29
C GLU A 161 20.19 -19.92 -18.34
N THR A 162 19.42 -19.72 -19.40
CA THR A 162 18.38 -20.64 -19.89
C THR A 162 18.68 -21.04 -21.35
N GLU A 163 17.89 -21.93 -21.94
CA GLU A 163 18.04 -22.28 -23.35
C GLU A 163 17.82 -21.07 -24.29
N THR A 164 16.97 -20.15 -23.91
CA THR A 164 16.57 -18.99 -24.71
C THR A 164 17.21 -17.69 -24.25
N CYS A 165 17.72 -17.62 -23.01
CA CYS A 165 18.42 -16.46 -22.44
C CYS A 165 19.85 -16.82 -22.02
N PRO A 166 20.85 -16.55 -22.88
CA PRO A 166 22.24 -16.98 -22.63
C PRO A 166 22.89 -16.26 -21.44
N PHE A 167 22.35 -15.12 -21.00
CA PHE A 167 22.79 -14.35 -19.87
C PHE A 167 21.60 -14.03 -18.97
N ALA A 168 21.02 -15.06 -18.32
CA ALA A 168 19.95 -14.88 -17.35
C ALA A 168 20.45 -14.17 -16.06
N ALA A 169 21.77 -14.28 -15.78
CA ALA A 169 22.46 -13.46 -14.79
C ALA A 169 23.91 -13.22 -15.19
N MET A 170 24.44 -12.05 -14.80
CA MET A 170 25.83 -11.64 -15.00
C MET A 170 26.38 -10.96 -13.73
N ALA A 171 27.69 -11.00 -13.53
CA ALA A 171 28.33 -10.38 -12.39
C ALA A 171 29.72 -9.84 -12.73
N ASN A 172 30.12 -8.80 -12.00
CA ASN A 172 31.49 -8.36 -11.83
C ASN A 172 31.77 -8.27 -10.32
N GLU A 173 32.42 -9.30 -9.78
CA GLU A 173 32.68 -9.42 -8.34
C GLU A 173 33.61 -8.32 -7.82
N GLU A 174 34.59 -7.88 -8.62
CA GLU A 174 35.54 -6.84 -8.23
C GLU A 174 34.83 -5.49 -8.03
N LYS A 175 33.95 -5.11 -8.96
CA LYS A 175 33.14 -3.88 -8.88
C LYS A 175 31.90 -4.06 -8.02
N ARG A 176 31.55 -5.28 -7.67
CA ARG A 176 30.29 -5.66 -6.99
C ARG A 176 29.07 -5.26 -7.80
N PHE A 177 29.09 -5.51 -9.12
CA PHE A 177 27.98 -5.27 -10.03
C PHE A 177 27.33 -6.57 -10.42
N TYR A 178 26.01 -6.63 -10.29
CA TYR A 178 25.20 -7.83 -10.53
C TYR A 178 23.99 -7.50 -11.38
N GLY A 179 23.62 -8.40 -12.26
CA GLY A 179 22.43 -8.25 -13.08
C GLY A 179 21.68 -9.56 -13.22
N VAL A 180 20.35 -9.52 -13.16
CA VAL A 180 19.47 -10.64 -13.45
C VAL A 180 18.40 -10.22 -14.46
N GLN A 181 18.06 -11.12 -15.39
CA GLN A 181 17.02 -10.88 -16.38
C GLN A 181 15.60 -11.15 -15.83
N PHE A 182 15.51 -11.97 -14.80
CA PHE A 182 14.26 -12.31 -14.11
C PHE A 182 13.93 -11.35 -12.97
N HIS A 183 12.74 -11.51 -12.39
CA HIS A 183 12.23 -10.67 -11.30
C HIS A 183 12.35 -11.37 -9.94
N PRO A 184 13.36 -11.05 -9.11
CA PRO A 184 13.53 -11.66 -7.79
C PRO A 184 12.52 -11.12 -6.76
N GLU A 185 11.93 -9.97 -7.00
CA GLU A 185 11.01 -9.30 -6.09
C GLU A 185 9.61 -9.94 -6.03
N VAL A 186 9.23 -10.69 -7.08
CA VAL A 186 7.90 -11.31 -7.15
C VAL A 186 7.85 -12.66 -6.43
N THR A 187 6.67 -13.02 -5.94
CA THR A 187 6.46 -14.26 -5.16
C THR A 187 6.73 -15.55 -5.94
N HIS A 188 6.67 -15.49 -7.26
CA HIS A 188 6.90 -16.63 -8.15
C HIS A 188 8.40 -17.01 -8.27
N THR A 189 9.32 -16.08 -7.96
CA THR A 189 10.74 -16.39 -7.81
C THR A 189 10.97 -16.84 -6.37
N ARG A 190 10.98 -18.15 -6.14
CA ARG A 190 10.92 -18.74 -4.79
C ARG A 190 12.03 -18.26 -3.87
N GLN A 191 13.27 -18.19 -4.36
CA GLN A 191 14.41 -17.72 -3.59
C GLN A 191 14.79 -16.27 -3.86
N GLY A 192 13.90 -15.49 -4.48
CA GLY A 192 14.15 -14.09 -4.80
C GLY A 192 14.44 -13.24 -3.57
N MET A 193 13.76 -13.49 -2.46
CA MET A 193 14.02 -12.81 -1.18
C MET A 193 15.44 -13.07 -0.68
N LYS A 194 15.92 -14.31 -0.79
CA LYS A 194 17.29 -14.68 -0.40
C LYS A 194 18.33 -13.99 -1.26
N LEU A 195 18.06 -13.87 -2.55
CA LEU A 195 18.92 -13.17 -3.50
C LEU A 195 19.05 -11.68 -3.16
N ILE A 196 17.92 -11.00 -2.89
CA ILE A 196 17.91 -9.60 -2.46
C ILE A 196 18.61 -9.45 -1.10
N GLU A 197 18.41 -10.39 -0.15
CA GLU A 197 19.10 -10.38 1.14
C GLU A 197 20.61 -10.54 0.97
N ASN A 198 21.09 -11.42 0.10
CA ASN A 198 22.53 -11.56 -0.20
C ASN A 198 23.13 -10.23 -0.71
N PHE A 199 22.42 -9.55 -1.63
CA PHE A 199 22.89 -8.27 -2.12
C PHE A 199 22.93 -7.22 -1.00
N VAL A 200 21.83 -7.04 -0.27
CA VAL A 200 21.69 -5.96 0.73
C VAL A 200 22.57 -6.20 1.94
N MET A 201 22.58 -7.42 2.50
CA MET A 201 23.28 -7.73 3.74
C MET A 201 24.76 -8.09 3.52
N ASN A 202 25.03 -8.99 2.57
CA ASN A 202 26.37 -9.55 2.42
C ASN A 202 27.25 -8.69 1.50
N ILE A 203 26.70 -8.17 0.40
CA ILE A 203 27.46 -7.41 -0.60
C ILE A 203 27.50 -5.92 -0.25
N CYS A 204 26.36 -5.31 0.11
CA CYS A 204 26.32 -3.91 0.55
C CYS A 204 26.74 -3.74 2.01
N GLY A 205 26.77 -4.82 2.80
CA GLY A 205 27.19 -4.80 4.21
C GLY A 205 26.23 -4.05 5.13
N CYS A 206 24.93 -3.99 4.77
CA CYS A 206 23.93 -3.31 5.59
C CYS A 206 23.59 -4.13 6.85
N GLU A 207 23.18 -3.43 7.90
CA GLU A 207 22.64 -4.00 9.14
C GLU A 207 21.14 -3.79 9.22
N LYS A 208 20.44 -4.63 9.99
CA LYS A 208 18.97 -4.56 10.16
C LYS A 208 18.60 -3.44 11.15
N LEU A 209 18.74 -2.19 10.74
CA LEU A 209 18.40 -1.01 11.55
C LEU A 209 16.93 -0.59 11.40
N TRP A 210 16.30 -0.92 10.29
CA TRP A 210 14.92 -0.60 9.98
C TRP A 210 13.97 -1.63 10.60
N THR A 211 13.76 -1.52 11.91
CA THR A 211 12.86 -2.39 12.70
C THR A 211 11.72 -1.57 13.28
N SER A 212 10.59 -2.19 13.57
CA SER A 212 9.42 -1.48 14.13
C SER A 212 9.77 -0.71 15.41
N ALA A 213 10.57 -1.29 16.32
CA ALA A 213 11.00 -0.63 17.55
C ALA A 213 11.84 0.62 17.26
N ASN A 214 12.84 0.52 16.39
CA ASN A 214 13.70 1.63 16.04
C ASN A 214 12.94 2.73 15.29
N ILE A 215 12.01 2.35 14.39
CA ILE A 215 11.15 3.30 13.67
C ILE A 215 10.26 4.09 14.64
N ILE A 216 9.67 3.42 15.64
CA ILE A 216 8.86 4.09 16.67
C ILE A 216 9.70 5.09 17.47
N GLU A 217 10.89 4.68 17.91
CA GLU A 217 11.79 5.56 18.69
C GLU A 217 12.24 6.77 17.87
N ASP A 218 12.62 6.57 16.62
CA ASP A 218 13.00 7.64 15.69
C ASP A 218 11.82 8.58 15.43
N ALA A 219 10.64 8.05 15.11
CA ALA A 219 9.44 8.85 14.88
C ALA A 219 9.08 9.69 16.10
N VAL A 220 9.12 9.10 17.30
CA VAL A 220 8.86 9.82 18.56
C VAL A 220 9.89 10.94 18.79
N ALA A 221 11.16 10.68 18.51
CA ALA A 221 12.22 11.69 18.65
C ALA A 221 12.01 12.86 17.67
N ARG A 222 11.74 12.56 16.38
CA ARG A 222 11.47 13.57 15.35
C ARG A 222 10.22 14.40 15.66
N ILE A 223 9.14 13.77 16.12
CA ILE A 223 7.93 14.49 16.52
C ILE A 223 8.23 15.46 17.67
N LYS A 224 8.97 15.04 18.70
CA LYS A 224 9.36 15.90 19.83
C LYS A 224 10.21 17.08 19.38
N GLU A 225 11.16 16.86 18.51
CA GLU A 225 12.03 17.92 17.98
C GLU A 225 11.22 18.91 17.12
N GLN A 226 10.36 18.41 16.23
CA GLN A 226 9.58 19.22 15.29
C GLN A 226 8.52 20.06 16.02
N VAL A 227 7.79 19.45 16.94
CA VAL A 227 6.63 20.08 17.62
C VAL A 227 7.07 20.94 18.80
N GLY A 228 8.07 20.53 19.55
CA GLY A 228 8.54 21.22 20.75
C GLY A 228 7.45 21.33 21.81
N ASP A 229 7.14 22.56 22.19
CA ASP A 229 6.11 22.86 23.21
C ASP A 229 4.71 23.14 22.64
N ASP A 230 4.56 23.15 21.34
CA ASP A 230 3.29 23.43 20.66
C ASP A 230 2.28 22.27 20.77
N GLU A 231 1.05 22.55 20.41
CA GLU A 231 -0.05 21.57 20.37
C GLU A 231 -0.27 21.07 18.92
N VAL A 232 -0.72 19.83 18.82
CA VAL A 232 -1.01 19.14 17.55
C VAL A 232 -2.50 18.80 17.49
N ILE A 233 -3.12 19.01 16.33
CA ILE A 233 -4.46 18.52 16.01
C ILE A 233 -4.39 17.39 15.00
N LEU A 234 -5.22 16.38 15.17
CA LEU A 234 -5.33 15.22 14.28
C LEU A 234 -6.78 14.90 13.96
N GLY A 235 -7.13 14.77 12.69
CA GLY A 235 -8.39 14.15 12.28
C GLY A 235 -8.32 12.62 12.50
N LEU A 236 -9.01 12.12 13.52
CA LEU A 236 -9.08 10.70 13.84
C LEU A 236 -10.24 10.06 13.08
N SER A 237 -9.96 9.38 11.96
CA SER A 237 -11.00 8.73 11.16
C SER A 237 -11.39 7.33 11.66
N GLY A 238 -10.69 6.81 12.69
CA GLY A 238 -10.78 5.40 13.07
C GLY A 238 -10.11 4.45 12.06
N GLY A 239 -9.53 4.95 10.97
CA GLY A 239 -8.71 4.19 10.01
C GLY A 239 -7.36 3.79 10.60
N VAL A 240 -6.68 2.82 9.99
CA VAL A 240 -5.39 2.30 10.47
C VAL A 240 -4.35 3.41 10.60
N ASP A 241 -4.19 4.24 9.55
CA ASP A 241 -3.13 5.25 9.50
C ASP A 241 -3.34 6.34 10.55
N SER A 242 -4.53 6.95 10.61
CA SER A 242 -4.84 7.96 11.62
C SER A 242 -4.72 7.43 13.04
N SER A 243 -5.02 6.15 13.26
CA SER A 243 -4.89 5.50 14.56
C SER A 243 -3.43 5.31 14.98
N VAL A 244 -2.57 4.89 14.05
CA VAL A 244 -1.13 4.75 14.31
C VAL A 244 -0.48 6.11 14.51
N VAL A 245 -0.86 7.13 13.72
CA VAL A 245 -0.42 8.52 13.91
C VAL A 245 -0.79 9.02 15.31
N ALA A 246 -2.06 8.80 15.73
CA ALA A 246 -2.52 9.21 17.06
C ALA A 246 -1.65 8.61 18.16
N MET A 247 -1.36 7.31 18.08
CA MET A 247 -0.55 6.61 19.08
C MET A 247 0.91 7.09 19.10
N LEU A 248 1.53 7.32 17.93
CA LEU A 248 2.91 7.84 17.85
C LEU A 248 3.01 9.24 18.44
N ILE A 249 2.10 10.14 18.08
CA ILE A 249 2.11 11.52 18.57
C ILE A 249 1.79 11.56 20.07
N HIS A 250 0.78 10.80 20.52
CA HIS A 250 0.47 10.71 21.95
C HIS A 250 1.67 10.18 22.76
N ARG A 251 2.37 9.17 22.27
CA ARG A 251 3.61 8.67 22.89
C ARG A 251 4.71 9.74 22.94
N ALA A 252 4.77 10.61 21.94
CA ALA A 252 5.77 11.67 21.86
C ALA A 252 5.47 12.87 22.77
N ILE A 253 4.23 13.40 22.72
CA ILE A 253 3.87 14.69 23.32
C ILE A 253 2.69 14.63 24.32
N GLY A 254 2.12 13.43 24.54
CA GLY A 254 1.03 13.23 25.50
C GLY A 254 -0.21 14.10 25.23
N ASP A 255 -0.65 14.80 26.24
CA ASP A 255 -1.89 15.59 26.23
C ASP A 255 -1.87 16.83 25.30
N LYS A 256 -0.72 17.15 24.70
CA LYS A 256 -0.61 18.20 23.67
C LYS A 256 -1.21 17.77 22.31
N LEU A 257 -1.61 16.51 22.16
CA LEU A 257 -2.38 16.01 21.03
C LEU A 257 -3.87 16.14 21.30
N THR A 258 -4.60 16.81 20.40
CA THR A 258 -6.06 16.78 20.35
C THR A 258 -6.50 16.06 19.08
N CYS A 259 -7.26 14.99 19.26
CA CYS A 259 -7.87 14.25 18.16
C CYS A 259 -9.30 14.76 17.91
N VAL A 260 -9.66 15.03 16.68
CA VAL A 260 -11.04 15.37 16.28
C VAL A 260 -11.62 14.16 15.55
N PHE A 261 -12.64 13.57 16.14
CA PHE A 261 -13.39 12.46 15.55
C PHE A 261 -14.77 12.97 15.10
N VAL A 262 -15.04 12.89 13.80
CA VAL A 262 -16.30 13.36 13.21
C VAL A 262 -17.19 12.16 12.92
N ASP A 263 -18.29 12.02 13.65
CA ASP A 263 -19.37 11.10 13.32
C ASP A 263 -20.30 11.73 12.28
N ASN A 264 -20.10 11.32 11.04
CA ASN A 264 -20.80 11.84 9.87
C ASN A 264 -22.10 11.10 9.55
N GLY A 265 -22.51 10.12 10.37
CA GLY A 265 -23.69 9.29 10.10
C GLY A 265 -23.49 8.24 8.99
N LEU A 266 -22.28 8.15 8.40
CA LEU A 266 -21.94 7.20 7.32
C LEU A 266 -20.96 6.11 7.81
N LEU A 267 -20.81 5.98 9.11
CA LEU A 267 -19.95 4.97 9.76
C LEU A 267 -20.63 3.61 9.83
N ARG A 268 -19.83 2.56 10.06
CA ARG A 268 -20.33 1.22 10.39
C ARG A 268 -21.10 1.20 11.71
N LEU A 269 -21.81 0.11 11.95
CA LEU A 269 -22.57 -0.08 13.20
C LEU A 269 -21.64 0.04 14.42
N ASN A 270 -21.98 0.94 15.34
CA ASN A 270 -21.26 1.22 16.60
C ASN A 270 -19.81 1.67 16.41
N GLU A 271 -19.35 2.02 15.22
CA GLU A 271 -17.94 2.39 14.98
C GLU A 271 -17.54 3.64 15.76
N GLY A 272 -18.41 4.65 15.85
CA GLY A 272 -18.15 5.85 16.66
C GLY A 272 -17.89 5.54 18.13
N GLN A 273 -18.73 4.69 18.73
CA GLN A 273 -18.55 4.28 20.13
C GLN A 273 -17.26 3.45 20.30
N GLN A 274 -16.96 2.54 19.37
CA GLN A 274 -15.73 1.75 19.42
C GLN A 274 -14.47 2.62 19.35
N VAL A 275 -14.48 3.68 18.57
CA VAL A 275 -13.37 4.65 18.52
C VAL A 275 -13.21 5.38 19.85
N MET A 276 -14.31 5.85 20.47
CA MET A 276 -14.28 6.53 21.76
C MET A 276 -13.79 5.61 22.87
N ASP A 277 -14.31 4.38 22.98
CA ASP A 277 -13.90 3.39 23.98
C ASP A 277 -12.41 3.04 23.83
N MET A 278 -11.94 2.90 22.58
CA MET A 278 -10.55 2.51 22.31
C MET A 278 -9.58 3.64 22.62
N PHE A 279 -9.78 4.79 22.02
CA PHE A 279 -8.79 5.88 22.09
C PHE A 279 -9.00 6.78 23.29
N GLY A 280 -10.25 7.09 23.66
CA GLY A 280 -10.55 7.88 24.84
C GLY A 280 -10.35 7.09 26.12
N ASP A 281 -11.10 6.01 26.30
CA ASP A 281 -11.13 5.31 27.59
C ASP A 281 -9.89 4.43 27.81
N LYS A 282 -9.48 3.63 26.81
CA LYS A 282 -8.37 2.68 26.97
C LYS A 282 -7.00 3.35 26.84
N PHE A 283 -6.80 4.22 25.85
CA PHE A 283 -5.51 4.86 25.60
C PHE A 283 -5.39 6.26 26.18
N GLY A 284 -6.49 6.85 26.65
CA GLY A 284 -6.48 8.14 27.33
C GLY A 284 -6.17 9.35 26.43
N LEU A 285 -6.48 9.25 25.12
CA LEU A 285 -6.30 10.37 24.21
C LEU A 285 -7.36 11.45 24.44
N ASN A 286 -6.95 12.70 24.25
CA ASN A 286 -7.90 13.82 24.23
C ASN A 286 -8.66 13.85 22.90
N ILE A 287 -9.96 13.49 22.92
CA ILE A 287 -10.80 13.37 21.71
C ILE A 287 -11.96 14.34 21.78
N VAL A 288 -12.06 15.19 20.76
CA VAL A 288 -13.25 15.99 20.46
C VAL A 288 -14.15 15.16 19.55
N HIS A 289 -15.26 14.65 20.09
CA HIS A 289 -16.24 13.86 19.33
C HIS A 289 -17.33 14.79 18.77
N VAL A 290 -17.33 14.97 17.45
CA VAL A 290 -18.27 15.84 16.74
C VAL A 290 -19.40 15.02 16.15
N GLN A 291 -20.62 15.21 16.64
CA GLN A 291 -21.84 14.63 16.09
C GLN A 291 -22.32 15.47 14.91
N ALA A 292 -22.10 15.01 13.67
CA ALA A 292 -22.37 15.78 12.45
C ALA A 292 -23.30 15.08 11.45
N GLU A 293 -23.98 13.99 11.85
CA GLU A 293 -24.86 13.17 10.97
C GLU A 293 -25.84 14.06 10.18
N ASP A 294 -26.60 14.94 10.88
CA ASP A 294 -27.62 15.77 10.22
C ASP A 294 -27.01 16.72 9.18
N ARG A 295 -25.81 17.25 9.45
CA ARG A 295 -25.09 18.16 8.55
C ARG A 295 -24.68 17.45 7.27
N PHE A 296 -24.12 16.23 7.38
CA PHE A 296 -23.72 15.45 6.22
C PHE A 296 -24.92 14.96 5.41
N LEU A 297 -25.94 14.42 6.06
CA LEU A 297 -27.13 13.94 5.36
C LEU A 297 -27.90 15.07 4.66
N SER A 298 -28.01 16.25 5.30
CA SER A 298 -28.61 17.43 4.67
C SER A 298 -27.82 17.90 3.45
N ALA A 299 -26.49 17.85 3.51
CA ALA A 299 -25.62 18.24 2.40
C ALA A 299 -25.66 17.24 1.22
N LEU A 300 -26.02 15.98 1.48
CA LEU A 300 -26.14 14.91 0.48
C LEU A 300 -27.54 14.80 -0.13
N ALA A 301 -28.52 15.53 0.40
CA ALA A 301 -29.90 15.48 -0.10
C ALA A 301 -29.97 15.82 -1.60
N GLY A 302 -30.60 14.94 -2.39
CA GLY A 302 -30.75 15.10 -3.84
C GLY A 302 -29.48 14.86 -4.65
N ILE A 303 -28.39 14.37 -4.06
CA ILE A 303 -27.15 14.01 -4.78
C ILE A 303 -27.12 12.50 -4.97
N ASP A 304 -27.10 12.06 -6.23
CA ASP A 304 -27.10 10.66 -6.65
C ASP A 304 -25.83 10.25 -7.43
N GLU A 305 -25.06 11.21 -7.93
CA GLU A 305 -23.84 10.95 -8.70
C GLU A 305 -22.67 10.68 -7.74
N PRO A 306 -21.92 9.55 -7.93
CA PRO A 306 -20.89 9.09 -6.99
C PRO A 306 -19.78 10.10 -6.69
N GLU A 307 -19.24 10.75 -7.71
CA GLU A 307 -18.15 11.72 -7.54
C GLU A 307 -18.64 13.00 -6.84
N ALA A 308 -19.88 13.43 -7.10
CA ALA A 308 -20.50 14.54 -6.41
C ALA A 308 -20.70 14.23 -4.92
N LYS A 309 -21.12 12.99 -4.58
CA LYS A 309 -21.22 12.54 -3.18
C LYS A 309 -19.87 12.58 -2.49
N ARG A 310 -18.83 12.04 -3.11
CA ARG A 310 -17.45 12.03 -2.58
C ARG A 310 -16.94 13.44 -2.29
N LYS A 311 -17.08 14.35 -3.26
CA LYS A 311 -16.69 15.76 -3.10
C LYS A 311 -17.46 16.46 -2.00
N LYS A 312 -18.78 16.26 -1.94
CA LYS A 312 -19.62 16.88 -0.92
C LYS A 312 -19.25 16.41 0.48
N ILE A 313 -19.06 15.11 0.68
CA ILE A 313 -18.62 14.53 1.97
C ILE A 313 -17.26 15.12 2.36
N GLY A 314 -16.31 15.18 1.43
CA GLY A 314 -15.00 15.77 1.68
C GLY A 314 -15.08 17.24 2.11
N HIS A 315 -15.86 18.08 1.40
CA HIS A 315 -16.03 19.49 1.75
C HIS A 315 -16.64 19.67 3.14
N VAL A 316 -17.73 18.95 3.45
CA VAL A 316 -18.37 19.05 4.77
C VAL A 316 -17.42 18.61 5.88
N PHE A 317 -16.60 17.59 5.63
CA PHE A 317 -15.60 17.12 6.59
C PHE A 317 -14.55 18.21 6.87
N VAL A 318 -14.03 18.86 5.82
CA VAL A 318 -13.07 19.97 5.95
C VAL A 318 -13.67 21.13 6.73
N ASP A 319 -14.92 21.53 6.43
CA ASP A 319 -15.62 22.61 7.13
C ASP A 319 -15.76 22.31 8.62
N VAL A 320 -16.19 21.08 8.98
CA VAL A 320 -16.34 20.65 10.38
C VAL A 320 -14.98 20.64 11.08
N PHE A 321 -13.96 20.13 10.42
CA PHE A 321 -12.62 20.05 10.98
C PHE A 321 -12.02 21.45 11.20
N ASP A 322 -12.18 22.36 10.25
CA ASP A 322 -11.73 23.75 10.35
C ASP A 322 -12.42 24.49 11.50
N GLU A 323 -13.74 24.32 11.65
CA GLU A 323 -14.49 24.89 12.79
C GLU A 323 -13.94 24.40 14.14
N GLU A 324 -13.60 23.11 14.26
CA GLU A 324 -13.04 22.55 15.49
C GLU A 324 -11.59 23.00 15.71
N SER A 325 -10.79 23.07 14.66
CA SER A 325 -9.40 23.52 14.74
C SER A 325 -9.29 24.96 15.24
N LYS A 326 -10.18 25.86 14.81
CA LYS A 326 -10.22 27.26 15.23
C LYS A 326 -10.55 27.45 16.72
N LYS A 327 -11.14 26.45 17.38
CA LYS A 327 -11.37 26.47 18.83
C LYS A 327 -10.09 26.19 19.63
N LEU A 328 -9.09 25.54 19.00
CA LEU A 328 -7.81 25.17 19.62
C LEU A 328 -6.75 26.24 19.33
N LYS A 329 -6.72 27.27 20.18
CA LYS A 329 -5.89 28.48 19.96
C LYS A 329 -4.39 28.25 19.94
N ASN A 330 -3.91 27.13 20.51
CA ASN A 330 -2.49 26.80 20.65
C ASN A 330 -2.03 25.71 19.66
N ALA A 331 -2.94 25.13 18.88
CA ALA A 331 -2.60 24.14 17.88
C ALA A 331 -1.90 24.81 16.68
N LYS A 332 -0.61 24.53 16.51
CA LYS A 332 0.21 25.05 15.41
C LYS A 332 0.54 23.97 14.38
N TRP A 333 0.22 22.72 14.66
CA TRP A 333 0.57 21.58 13.85
C TRP A 333 -0.67 20.74 13.53
N LEU A 334 -0.79 20.36 12.25
CA LEU A 334 -1.76 19.38 11.77
C LEU A 334 -1.05 18.06 11.51
N ALA A 335 -1.53 17.00 12.15
CA ALA A 335 -1.03 15.65 11.88
C ALA A 335 -1.80 14.98 10.75
N GLN A 336 -1.07 14.30 9.87
CA GLN A 336 -1.62 13.57 8.73
C GLN A 336 -1.06 12.14 8.66
N GLY A 337 -1.89 11.21 8.19
CA GLY A 337 -1.54 9.82 7.99
C GLY A 337 -0.99 9.50 6.59
N THR A 338 -0.27 10.43 5.98
CA THR A 338 0.43 10.22 4.70
C THR A 338 1.39 9.06 4.82
N ILE A 339 1.36 8.11 3.88
CA ILE A 339 2.25 6.94 3.82
C ILE A 339 3.14 7.01 2.58
N TYR A 340 4.17 6.18 2.51
CA TYR A 340 5.18 6.25 1.44
C TYR A 340 4.60 6.10 0.01
N PRO A 341 3.64 5.21 -0.27
CA PRO A 341 2.96 5.18 -1.56
C PRO A 341 2.33 6.51 -1.98
N ASP A 342 1.74 7.27 -1.04
CA ASP A 342 1.15 8.58 -1.33
C ASP A 342 2.22 9.59 -1.76
N VAL A 343 3.40 9.53 -1.14
CA VAL A 343 4.56 10.36 -1.49
C VAL A 343 5.05 10.05 -2.91
N ILE A 344 5.20 8.76 -3.24
CA ILE A 344 5.62 8.32 -4.58
C ILE A 344 4.62 8.77 -5.66
N GLU A 345 3.31 8.56 -5.44
CA GLU A 345 2.26 8.98 -6.37
C GLU A 345 2.26 10.50 -6.59
N SER A 346 2.47 11.28 -5.52
CA SER A 346 2.54 12.75 -5.60
C SER A 346 3.77 13.24 -6.36
N ALA A 347 4.91 12.59 -6.22
CA ALA A 347 6.12 12.91 -6.98
C ALA A 347 5.96 12.62 -8.48
N ALA A 348 5.37 11.48 -8.84
CA ALA A 348 5.08 11.10 -10.22
C ALA A 348 4.13 12.10 -10.93
N SER A 349 3.15 12.65 -10.20
CA SER A 349 2.20 13.64 -10.75
C SER A 349 2.86 14.98 -11.10
N LYS A 350 3.88 15.41 -10.36
CA LYS A 350 4.63 16.66 -10.62
C LYS A 350 5.50 16.56 -11.88
N THR A 351 5.96 15.37 -12.23
CA THR A 351 6.78 15.14 -13.45
C THR A 351 5.96 14.99 -14.73
N GLY A 352 4.61 15.02 -14.66
CA GLY A 352 3.70 14.99 -15.80
C GLY A 352 3.61 13.64 -16.53
N LYS A 353 4.18 12.58 -16.00
CA LYS A 353 4.23 11.24 -16.62
C LYS A 353 3.20 10.25 -16.07
N ALA A 354 2.40 10.64 -15.08
CA ALA A 354 1.32 9.81 -14.55
C ALA A 354 -0.03 10.55 -14.61
N HIS A 355 -1.07 9.88 -15.10
CA HIS A 355 -2.44 10.35 -14.93
C HIS A 355 -2.84 10.22 -13.46
N VAL A 356 -3.25 11.33 -12.85
CA VAL A 356 -3.76 11.37 -11.47
C VAL A 356 -5.03 10.52 -11.41
N ILE A 357 -4.92 9.31 -10.85
CA ILE A 357 -6.07 8.39 -10.68
C ILE A 357 -6.72 8.56 -9.31
N LYS A 358 -6.07 9.22 -8.34
CA LYS A 358 -6.59 9.37 -6.98
C LYS A 358 -6.59 10.80 -6.48
N SER A 359 -7.79 11.37 -6.40
CA SER A 359 -8.09 12.62 -5.67
C SER A 359 -8.39 12.38 -4.17
N HIS A 360 -8.00 11.22 -3.60
CA HIS A 360 -8.58 10.74 -2.34
C HIS A 360 -7.68 10.81 -1.10
N HIS A 361 -6.41 11.14 -1.25
CA HIS A 361 -5.54 11.41 -0.14
C HIS A 361 -5.22 12.91 -0.09
N ASN A 362 -5.54 13.50 1.03
CA ASN A 362 -5.64 14.91 1.40
C ASN A 362 -4.36 15.76 1.22
N VAL A 363 -3.59 15.54 0.17
CA VAL A 363 -2.41 16.37 -0.14
C VAL A 363 -2.79 17.73 -0.78
N GLY A 364 -4.06 17.94 -1.10
CA GLY A 364 -4.55 19.17 -1.73
C GLY A 364 -5.90 19.68 -1.23
N GLY A 365 -6.42 19.17 -0.10
CA GLY A 365 -7.77 19.48 0.38
C GLY A 365 -7.84 20.38 1.62
N LEU A 366 -6.70 20.84 2.12
CA LEU A 366 -6.70 21.81 3.24
C LEU A 366 -6.96 23.21 2.70
N PRO A 367 -7.66 24.06 3.45
CA PRO A 367 -7.84 25.47 3.11
C PRO A 367 -6.47 26.16 2.96
N ASP A 368 -6.30 26.97 1.92
CA ASP A 368 -5.06 27.73 1.64
C ASP A 368 -4.71 28.74 2.74
N ASP A 369 -5.64 29.02 3.62
CA ASP A 369 -5.52 29.94 4.76
C ASP A 369 -5.18 29.25 6.10
N MET A 370 -4.97 27.93 6.09
CA MET A 370 -4.57 27.19 7.29
C MET A 370 -3.06 27.36 7.55
N GLU A 371 -2.69 28.24 8.46
CA GLU A 371 -1.31 28.55 8.87
C GLU A 371 -0.66 27.48 9.78
N MET A 372 -1.01 26.19 9.62
CA MET A 372 -0.46 25.10 10.43
C MET A 372 0.68 24.38 9.72
N GLY A 373 1.72 24.05 10.47
CA GLY A 373 2.74 23.11 10.01
C GLY A 373 2.21 21.67 9.94
N LEU A 374 2.79 20.82 9.09
CA LEU A 374 2.39 19.42 8.96
C LEU A 374 3.31 18.50 9.77
N VAL A 375 2.70 17.51 10.44
CA VAL A 375 3.40 16.40 11.08
C VAL A 375 2.96 15.10 10.42
N GLU A 376 3.86 14.44 9.70
CA GLU A 376 3.59 13.26 8.87
C GLU A 376 4.50 12.09 9.27
N PRO A 377 4.26 11.45 10.40
CA PRO A 377 5.18 10.46 10.96
C PRO A 377 5.25 9.15 10.15
N LEU A 378 4.30 8.89 9.26
CA LEU A 378 4.22 7.65 8.48
C LEU A 378 4.70 7.81 7.03
N LYS A 379 5.15 8.99 6.60
CA LYS A 379 5.44 9.29 5.18
C LYS A 379 6.55 8.43 4.56
N GLU A 380 7.36 7.78 5.35
CA GLU A 380 8.42 6.87 4.91
C GLU A 380 8.00 5.41 4.94
N LEU A 381 6.78 5.07 5.37
CA LEU A 381 6.33 3.72 5.67
C LEU A 381 5.36 3.18 4.63
N PHE A 382 5.51 1.91 4.29
CA PHE A 382 4.48 1.14 3.60
C PHE A 382 3.36 0.73 4.55
N LYS A 383 2.19 0.39 3.99
CA LYS A 383 0.99 0.04 4.77
C LYS A 383 1.17 -1.15 5.72
N ASP A 384 1.95 -2.14 5.31
CA ASP A 384 2.27 -3.30 6.14
C ASP A 384 3.20 -2.95 7.30
N GLU A 385 4.12 -2.01 7.10
CA GLU A 385 4.98 -1.48 8.16
C GLU A 385 4.15 -0.68 9.18
N VAL A 386 3.22 0.16 8.71
CA VAL A 386 2.28 0.89 9.58
C VAL A 386 1.49 -0.07 10.47
N ARG A 387 1.01 -1.19 9.93
CA ARG A 387 0.30 -2.21 10.71
C ARG A 387 1.19 -2.87 11.77
N LYS A 388 2.44 -3.21 11.42
CA LYS A 388 3.42 -3.79 12.36
C LYS A 388 3.71 -2.84 13.52
N ILE A 389 3.94 -1.56 13.20
CA ILE A 389 4.14 -0.50 14.20
C ILE A 389 2.89 -0.34 15.08
N GLY A 390 1.70 -0.37 14.49
CA GLY A 390 0.44 -0.31 15.23
C GLY A 390 0.31 -1.43 16.26
N LEU A 391 0.69 -2.67 15.91
CA LEU A 391 0.72 -3.79 16.87
C LEU A 391 1.67 -3.53 18.03
N GLU A 392 2.86 -3.03 17.74
CA GLU A 392 3.88 -2.75 18.77
C GLU A 392 3.47 -1.57 19.68
N LEU A 393 2.69 -0.63 19.16
CA LEU A 393 2.06 0.44 19.94
C LEU A 393 0.83 -0.02 20.76
N GLY A 394 0.44 -1.30 20.65
CA GLY A 394 -0.63 -1.92 21.45
C GLY A 394 -2.03 -1.81 20.82
N LEU A 395 -2.14 -1.40 19.56
CA LEU A 395 -3.42 -1.43 18.84
C LEU A 395 -3.84 -2.89 18.56
N PRO A 396 -5.14 -3.20 18.67
CA PRO A 396 -5.63 -4.57 18.47
C PRO A 396 -5.47 -5.04 17.01
N TYR A 397 -5.15 -6.33 16.83
CA TYR A 397 -5.01 -6.94 15.52
C TYR A 397 -6.24 -6.73 14.62
N ASN A 398 -7.43 -6.96 15.12
CA ASN A 398 -8.68 -6.81 14.38
C ASN A 398 -8.96 -5.38 13.89
N MET A 399 -8.38 -4.37 14.53
CA MET A 399 -8.45 -2.99 14.09
C MET A 399 -7.45 -2.71 12.94
N LEU A 400 -6.23 -3.20 13.08
CA LEU A 400 -5.15 -2.97 12.12
C LEU A 400 -5.29 -3.77 10.82
N TYR A 401 -5.88 -4.98 10.90
CA TYR A 401 -6.08 -5.88 9.77
C TYR A 401 -7.53 -5.96 9.29
N ARG A 402 -8.35 -4.96 9.66
CA ARG A 402 -9.70 -4.85 9.14
C ARG A 402 -9.70 -4.58 7.64
N HIS A 403 -10.76 -5.05 6.97
CA HIS A 403 -10.98 -4.75 5.55
C HIS A 403 -11.02 -3.24 5.31
N PRO A 404 -10.58 -2.78 4.13
CA PRO A 404 -10.69 -1.38 3.74
C PRO A 404 -12.12 -0.84 3.91
N PHE A 405 -12.22 0.39 4.40
CA PHE A 405 -13.47 1.12 4.47
C PHE A 405 -13.19 2.51 3.87
N PRO A 406 -13.93 2.89 2.81
CA PRO A 406 -13.63 4.12 2.09
C PRO A 406 -13.89 5.36 2.94
N GLY A 407 -13.18 6.47 2.66
CA GLY A 407 -13.36 7.74 3.37
C GLY A 407 -14.81 8.24 3.38
N PRO A 408 -15.57 8.17 2.27
CA PRO A 408 -16.99 8.51 2.24
C PRO A 408 -17.91 7.56 3.02
N GLY A 409 -17.38 6.48 3.59
CA GLY A 409 -18.13 5.52 4.38
C GLY A 409 -19.27 4.86 3.61
N LEU A 410 -20.43 4.73 4.27
CA LEU A 410 -21.63 4.16 3.66
C LEU A 410 -22.18 5.00 2.50
N GLY A 411 -21.76 6.26 2.36
CA GLY A 411 -22.21 7.16 1.29
C GLY A 411 -21.96 6.63 -0.12
N VAL A 412 -20.91 5.81 -0.31
CA VAL A 412 -20.60 5.14 -1.59
C VAL A 412 -21.00 3.66 -1.62
N ARG A 413 -21.73 3.20 -0.60
CA ARG A 413 -22.34 1.87 -0.52
C ARG A 413 -23.87 1.92 -0.51
N VAL A 414 -24.45 3.12 -0.52
CA VAL A 414 -25.85 3.39 -0.83
C VAL A 414 -25.89 3.93 -2.25
N LEU A 415 -26.41 3.13 -3.19
CA LEU A 415 -26.55 3.57 -4.57
C LEU A 415 -27.59 4.69 -4.70
N GLY A 416 -27.25 5.71 -5.51
CA GLY A 416 -28.11 6.88 -5.67
C GLY A 416 -28.13 7.78 -4.41
N GLU A 417 -29.26 8.40 -4.12
CA GLU A 417 -29.40 9.37 -3.01
C GLU A 417 -29.18 8.72 -1.64
N VAL A 418 -28.34 9.33 -0.81
CA VAL A 418 -28.06 8.85 0.54
C VAL A 418 -29.13 9.35 1.52
N LYS A 419 -29.76 8.40 2.22
CA LYS A 419 -30.78 8.69 3.25
C LYS A 419 -30.45 7.99 4.55
N LYS A 420 -30.80 8.60 5.66
CA LYS A 420 -30.60 8.00 7.00
C LYS A 420 -31.16 6.58 7.10
N GLU A 421 -32.41 6.39 6.64
CA GLU A 421 -33.07 5.08 6.64
C GLU A 421 -32.24 4.03 5.88
N TYR A 422 -31.67 4.38 4.72
CA TYR A 422 -30.85 3.47 3.93
C TYR A 422 -29.55 3.11 4.62
N CYS A 423 -28.88 4.11 5.22
CA CYS A 423 -27.68 3.89 6.01
C CYS A 423 -27.93 3.00 7.22
N ASP A 424 -29.06 3.19 7.92
CA ASP A 424 -29.43 2.41 9.10
C ASP A 424 -29.73 0.94 8.76
N LEU A 425 -30.38 0.68 7.63
CA LEU A 425 -30.59 -0.68 7.12
C LEU A 425 -29.27 -1.33 6.69
N LEU A 426 -28.48 -0.60 5.91
CA LEU A 426 -27.22 -1.08 5.38
C LEU A 426 -26.22 -1.45 6.47
N ARG A 427 -26.04 -0.59 7.50
CA ARG A 427 -25.07 -0.86 8.57
C ARG A 427 -25.41 -2.10 9.39
N ARG A 428 -26.71 -2.39 9.58
CA ARG A 428 -27.14 -3.62 10.25
C ARG A 428 -26.92 -4.85 9.40
N ALA A 429 -27.23 -4.77 8.10
CA ALA A 429 -26.96 -5.87 7.15
C ALA A 429 -25.46 -6.15 7.00
N ASP A 430 -24.65 -5.11 6.89
CA ASP A 430 -23.20 -5.21 6.81
C ASP A 430 -22.59 -5.84 8.07
N ALA A 431 -23.07 -5.45 9.25
CA ALA A 431 -22.63 -6.02 10.53
C ALA A 431 -22.89 -7.54 10.61
N ILE A 432 -24.05 -8.02 10.13
CA ILE A 432 -24.37 -9.45 10.07
C ILE A 432 -23.42 -10.19 9.12
N PHE A 433 -23.15 -9.62 7.95
CA PHE A 433 -22.25 -10.24 6.98
C PHE A 433 -20.83 -10.36 7.54
N ILE A 434 -20.29 -9.29 8.11
CA ILE A 434 -18.94 -9.28 8.71
C ILE A 434 -18.87 -10.24 9.92
N GLU A 435 -19.90 -10.26 10.77
CA GLU A 435 -19.95 -11.16 11.92
C GLU A 435 -19.91 -12.64 11.47
N GLU A 436 -20.68 -13.01 10.45
CA GLU A 436 -20.72 -14.37 9.93
C GLU A 436 -19.39 -14.76 9.24
N LEU A 437 -18.72 -13.81 8.55
CA LEU A 437 -17.37 -14.05 8.01
C LEU A 437 -16.36 -14.40 9.11
N HIS A 438 -16.42 -13.70 10.25
CA HIS A 438 -15.58 -14.03 11.40
C HIS A 438 -15.92 -15.39 12.01
N LYS A 439 -17.21 -15.68 12.21
CA LYS A 439 -17.66 -16.97 12.78
C LYS A 439 -17.31 -18.18 11.90
N ALA A 440 -17.25 -17.99 10.59
CA ALA A 440 -16.91 -19.04 9.64
C ALA A 440 -15.40 -19.11 9.32
N ASP A 441 -14.57 -18.30 9.96
CA ASP A 441 -13.13 -18.17 9.68
C ASP A 441 -12.82 -17.84 8.20
N LEU A 442 -13.68 -17.03 7.60
CA LEU A 442 -13.57 -16.57 6.20
C LEU A 442 -13.09 -15.13 6.08
N TYR A 443 -13.15 -14.34 7.17
CA TYR A 443 -12.81 -12.91 7.12
C TYR A 443 -11.40 -12.65 6.57
N ASN A 444 -10.40 -13.40 7.04
CA ASN A 444 -9.01 -13.25 6.60
C ASN A 444 -8.70 -13.95 5.26
N LYS A 445 -9.65 -14.73 4.72
CA LYS A 445 -9.50 -15.39 3.40
C LYS A 445 -9.92 -14.50 2.26
N VAL A 446 -10.74 -13.48 2.54
CA VAL A 446 -11.13 -12.47 1.55
C VAL A 446 -10.39 -11.16 1.83
N SER A 447 -10.07 -10.42 0.78
CA SER A 447 -9.31 -9.17 0.91
C SER A 447 -10.18 -7.98 1.30
N GLN A 448 -11.44 -8.00 0.85
CA GLN A 448 -12.45 -7.00 1.20
C GLN A 448 -13.84 -7.62 1.07
N ALA A 449 -14.70 -7.35 2.06
CA ALA A 449 -16.10 -7.75 2.06
C ALA A 449 -16.98 -6.65 2.66
N PHE A 450 -18.14 -6.44 2.08
CA PHE A 450 -19.11 -5.44 2.52
C PHE A 450 -20.49 -5.69 1.89
N THR A 451 -21.47 -4.96 2.39
CA THR A 451 -22.84 -4.95 1.85
C THR A 451 -23.10 -3.62 1.13
N VAL A 452 -23.87 -3.66 0.06
CA VAL A 452 -24.32 -2.51 -0.74
C VAL A 452 -25.83 -2.40 -0.67
N PHE A 453 -26.36 -1.21 -0.41
CA PHE A 453 -27.78 -0.94 -0.43
C PHE A 453 -28.24 -0.58 -1.85
N LEU A 454 -29.23 -1.34 -2.35
CA LEU A 454 -29.84 -1.11 -3.64
C LEU A 454 -31.21 -0.45 -3.42
N PRO A 455 -31.44 0.80 -3.90
CA PRO A 455 -32.72 1.51 -3.73
C PRO A 455 -33.80 0.95 -4.65
N VAL A 456 -33.93 -0.38 -4.66
CA VAL A 456 -34.90 -1.15 -5.45
C VAL A 456 -35.76 -1.95 -4.51
N ARG A 457 -37.09 -1.92 -4.70
CA ARG A 457 -38.02 -2.72 -3.93
C ARG A 457 -38.30 -4.05 -4.60
N SER A 458 -38.26 -5.10 -3.83
CA SER A 458 -38.58 -6.45 -4.26
C SER A 458 -39.80 -6.97 -3.51
N VAL A 459 -40.65 -7.76 -4.18
CA VAL A 459 -41.73 -8.43 -3.53
C VAL A 459 -41.21 -9.55 -2.63
N GLY A 460 -41.65 -9.57 -1.41
CA GLY A 460 -41.49 -10.64 -0.43
C GLY A 460 -42.85 -11.15 0.04
N VAL A 461 -42.89 -12.36 0.55
CA VAL A 461 -44.07 -12.94 1.23
C VAL A 461 -43.67 -13.18 2.67
N MET A 462 -44.32 -12.50 3.60
CA MET A 462 -44.14 -12.67 5.04
C MET A 462 -45.51 -13.05 5.64
N GLY A 463 -45.61 -14.29 6.15
CA GLY A 463 -46.92 -14.86 6.51
C GLY A 463 -47.82 -14.93 5.29
N ASP A 464 -49.07 -14.47 5.44
CA ASP A 464 -50.07 -14.47 4.35
C ASP A 464 -50.10 -13.17 3.53
N GLY A 465 -49.15 -12.23 3.77
CA GLY A 465 -49.12 -10.90 3.15
C GLY A 465 -47.95 -10.69 2.19
N ARG A 466 -48.22 -9.92 1.11
CA ARG A 466 -47.14 -9.38 0.26
C ARG A 466 -46.52 -8.15 0.92
N LYS A 467 -45.18 -8.12 0.99
CA LYS A 467 -44.40 -6.99 1.47
C LYS A 467 -43.44 -6.51 0.36
N TYR A 468 -43.26 -5.23 0.23
CA TYR A 468 -42.34 -4.63 -0.75
C TYR A 468 -41.21 -3.93 0.00
N ASP A 469 -40.11 -4.63 0.19
CA ASP A 469 -38.96 -4.17 0.93
C ASP A 469 -37.71 -4.02 0.04
N TRP A 470 -36.65 -3.49 0.60
CA TRP A 470 -35.41 -3.16 -0.09
C TRP A 470 -34.58 -4.41 -0.38
N VAL A 471 -33.64 -4.22 -1.30
CA VAL A 471 -32.64 -5.22 -1.71
C VAL A 471 -31.26 -4.78 -1.25
N VAL A 472 -30.44 -5.72 -0.80
CA VAL A 472 -29.01 -5.51 -0.55
C VAL A 472 -28.19 -6.50 -1.35
N SER A 473 -26.98 -6.07 -1.75
CA SER A 473 -25.98 -6.93 -2.40
C SER A 473 -24.81 -7.18 -1.46
N LEU A 474 -24.43 -8.44 -1.32
CA LEU A 474 -23.16 -8.81 -0.69
C LEU A 474 -22.06 -8.72 -1.73
N ARG A 475 -20.92 -8.14 -1.36
CA ARG A 475 -19.70 -8.08 -2.15
C ARG A 475 -18.55 -8.64 -1.34
N ALA A 476 -17.83 -9.63 -1.88
CA ALA A 476 -16.56 -10.09 -1.32
C ALA A 476 -15.60 -10.39 -2.45
N VAL A 477 -14.36 -9.96 -2.29
CA VAL A 477 -13.29 -10.10 -3.30
C VAL A 477 -12.01 -10.64 -2.71
N GLU A 478 -11.27 -11.36 -3.54
CA GLU A 478 -9.90 -11.80 -3.30
C GLU A 478 -8.98 -11.03 -4.25
N THR A 479 -7.92 -10.45 -3.71
CA THR A 479 -6.94 -9.68 -4.47
C THR A 479 -5.59 -9.67 -3.74
N ILE A 480 -4.52 -9.47 -4.50
CA ILE A 480 -3.16 -9.31 -3.96
C ILE A 480 -2.78 -7.83 -3.94
N ASP A 481 -3.15 -7.08 -4.96
CA ASP A 481 -2.64 -5.73 -5.24
C ASP A 481 -3.75 -4.64 -5.33
N PHE A 482 -5.01 -5.02 -5.22
CA PHE A 482 -6.18 -4.17 -5.43
C PHE A 482 -6.30 -3.56 -6.84
N MET A 483 -5.38 -3.86 -7.74
CA MET A 483 -5.43 -3.49 -9.16
C MET A 483 -6.37 -4.42 -9.92
N THR A 484 -6.22 -5.72 -9.66
CA THR A 484 -7.10 -6.79 -10.15
C THR A 484 -7.76 -7.48 -8.96
N ALA A 485 -8.99 -7.94 -9.12
CA ALA A 485 -9.70 -8.67 -8.07
C ALA A 485 -10.67 -9.68 -8.67
N HIS A 486 -10.74 -10.84 -8.02
CA HIS A 486 -11.76 -11.84 -8.29
C HIS A 486 -12.83 -11.79 -7.21
N TRP A 487 -14.09 -12.07 -7.57
CA TRP A 487 -15.13 -12.27 -6.58
C TRP A 487 -14.81 -13.54 -5.75
N ALA A 488 -15.02 -13.47 -4.44
CA ALA A 488 -14.68 -14.57 -3.54
C ALA A 488 -15.69 -15.72 -3.67
N HIS A 489 -15.19 -16.94 -3.78
CA HIS A 489 -16.01 -18.15 -3.84
C HIS A 489 -16.46 -18.59 -2.43
N LEU A 490 -17.35 -17.81 -1.81
CA LEU A 490 -17.92 -18.15 -0.51
C LEU A 490 -18.82 -19.37 -0.60
N PRO A 491 -18.85 -20.27 0.40
CA PRO A 491 -19.72 -21.44 0.41
C PRO A 491 -21.19 -21.06 0.29
N TYR A 492 -21.97 -21.80 -0.50
CA TYR A 492 -23.41 -21.52 -0.68
C TYR A 492 -24.19 -21.58 0.63
N ASP A 493 -23.90 -22.53 1.51
CA ASP A 493 -24.53 -22.63 2.83
C ASP A 493 -24.23 -21.39 3.69
N PHE A 494 -23.02 -20.84 3.60
CA PHE A 494 -22.65 -19.59 4.25
C PHE A 494 -23.47 -18.42 3.71
N LEU A 495 -23.55 -18.26 2.37
CA LEU A 495 -24.36 -17.21 1.73
C LEU A 495 -25.85 -17.34 2.10
N GLY A 496 -26.37 -18.57 2.12
CA GLY A 496 -27.73 -18.87 2.56
C GLY A 496 -27.99 -18.46 4.01
N LYS A 497 -27.04 -18.74 4.90
CA LYS A 497 -27.11 -18.35 6.32
C LYS A 497 -27.12 -16.83 6.49
N VAL A 498 -26.19 -16.12 5.82
CA VAL A 498 -26.11 -14.65 5.86
C VAL A 498 -27.42 -14.03 5.34
N SER A 499 -27.92 -14.50 4.20
CA SER A 499 -29.18 -14.03 3.61
C SER A 499 -30.35 -14.22 4.57
N ASN A 500 -30.49 -15.40 5.17
CA ASN A 500 -31.55 -15.68 6.14
C ASN A 500 -31.46 -14.77 7.36
N ARG A 501 -30.27 -14.55 7.91
CA ARG A 501 -30.08 -13.64 9.04
C ARG A 501 -30.47 -12.21 8.69
N ILE A 502 -29.98 -11.69 7.55
CA ILE A 502 -30.30 -10.30 7.12
C ILE A 502 -31.79 -10.11 6.98
N ILE A 503 -32.49 -11.02 6.28
CA ILE A 503 -33.95 -10.90 6.04
C ILE A 503 -34.74 -11.00 7.35
N ASN A 504 -34.32 -11.82 8.30
CA ASN A 504 -35.05 -12.02 9.55
C ASN A 504 -34.70 -10.98 10.64
N GLU A 505 -33.47 -10.43 10.65
CA GLU A 505 -33.01 -9.54 11.70
C GLU A 505 -33.06 -8.05 11.30
N VAL A 506 -33.13 -7.74 9.99
CA VAL A 506 -33.18 -6.36 9.47
C VAL A 506 -34.51 -6.10 8.81
N ASP A 507 -35.49 -5.65 9.59
CA ASP A 507 -36.82 -5.29 9.04
C ASP A 507 -36.64 -4.16 8.01
N GLY A 508 -37.28 -4.35 6.82
CA GLY A 508 -37.12 -3.47 5.66
C GLY A 508 -36.27 -4.05 4.52
N ILE A 509 -35.60 -5.20 4.72
CA ILE A 509 -34.87 -5.91 3.68
C ILE A 509 -35.57 -7.26 3.39
N SER A 510 -35.96 -7.51 2.14
CA SER A 510 -36.62 -8.74 1.73
C SER A 510 -35.82 -9.60 0.73
N ARG A 511 -34.70 -9.08 0.24
CA ARG A 511 -33.89 -9.81 -0.73
C ARG A 511 -32.40 -9.50 -0.57
N VAL A 512 -31.58 -10.55 -0.65
CA VAL A 512 -30.14 -10.49 -0.66
C VAL A 512 -29.63 -11.10 -1.97
N VAL A 513 -28.71 -10.41 -2.64
CA VAL A 513 -28.01 -10.90 -3.84
C VAL A 513 -26.50 -10.93 -3.57
N TYR A 514 -25.75 -11.66 -4.41
CA TYR A 514 -24.29 -11.73 -4.32
C TYR A 514 -23.67 -11.26 -5.62
N ASP A 515 -22.75 -10.30 -5.55
CA ASP A 515 -22.04 -9.75 -6.69
C ASP A 515 -20.86 -10.65 -7.10
N ILE A 516 -20.93 -11.21 -8.31
CA ILE A 516 -19.93 -12.11 -8.89
C ILE A 516 -19.08 -11.43 -9.96
N SER A 517 -18.95 -10.12 -9.91
CA SER A 517 -18.18 -9.36 -10.89
C SER A 517 -16.70 -9.30 -10.52
N GLY A 518 -15.80 -9.51 -11.49
CA GLY A 518 -14.36 -9.34 -11.35
C GLY A 518 -13.91 -7.91 -11.66
N LYS A 519 -12.74 -7.52 -11.17
CA LYS A 519 -12.06 -6.26 -11.52
C LYS A 519 -10.82 -6.61 -12.36
N PRO A 520 -10.64 -6.06 -13.58
CA PRO A 520 -11.66 -5.35 -14.37
C PRO A 520 -12.76 -6.27 -14.91
N PRO A 521 -13.86 -5.80 -15.51
CA PRO A 521 -14.18 -4.39 -15.77
C PRO A 521 -14.88 -3.67 -14.61
N ALA A 522 -15.46 -4.41 -13.64
CA ALA A 522 -16.04 -3.78 -12.46
C ALA A 522 -14.95 -3.23 -11.51
N THR A 523 -15.35 -2.34 -10.61
CA THR A 523 -14.53 -1.92 -9.47
C THR A 523 -14.82 -2.79 -8.25
N ILE A 524 -14.03 -2.66 -7.17
CA ILE A 524 -14.33 -3.38 -5.92
C ILE A 524 -15.51 -2.72 -5.24
N GLU A 525 -15.43 -1.42 -4.93
CA GLU A 525 -16.58 -0.62 -4.49
C GLU A 525 -17.52 -0.39 -5.69
N TRP A 526 -18.79 -0.17 -5.43
CA TRP A 526 -19.79 0.04 -6.48
C TRP A 526 -19.87 1.48 -6.94
N GLU A 527 -19.53 2.45 -6.05
CA GLU A 527 -19.49 3.89 -6.33
C GLU A 527 -18.15 4.53 -5.93
#